data_4c66649d00ec96719d37a199e1de7e4c
#
_entry.id   4c66649d00ec96719d37a199e1de7e4c
#
_cell.length_a   1.000
_cell.length_b   1.000
_cell.length_c   1.000
_cell.angle_alpha   90.00
_cell.angle_beta   90.00
_cell.angle_gamma   90.00
#
_symmetry.space_group_name_H-M   'P 1'
#
loop_
_entity.id
_entity.type
_entity.pdbx_description
1 polymer ?
#
loop_
_entity_poly.entity_id
_entity_poly.type
_entity_poly.pdbx_seq_one_letter_code
_entity_poly.pdbx_strand_id
1 'polypeptide(L)'
;MQGSWKERGALIPSQMLKGVLQGSVLAILGQRETYGYEIVQALHGYGFGSVSEGTIYPLLLRLEKEGWVSARFMDSDLGPRRKYYTLTDQ
;
A
#
# COMPACT_ATOMS: atom_id res chain seq x y z
N MET A 1 -17.94 -23.15 19.85
CA MET A 1 -17.32 -22.17 19.48
C MET A 1 -16.67 -22.32 18.25
N GLN A 2 -16.60 -21.53 17.56
CA GLN A 2 -16.16 -21.69 16.40
C GLN A 2 -14.78 -21.59 16.32
N GLY A 3 -14.16 -21.93 15.46
CA GLY A 3 -12.80 -22.08 15.22
C GLY A 3 -11.87 -21.16 15.95
N SER A 4 -10.58 -21.38 15.81
CA SER A 4 -9.56 -20.56 16.43
C SER A 4 -9.58 -19.17 15.81
N TRP A 5 -8.88 -18.25 16.45
CA TRP A 5 -8.77 -16.90 15.88
C TRP A 5 -8.12 -16.95 14.51
N LYS A 6 -7.27 -17.94 14.24
CA LYS A 6 -6.70 -18.11 12.93
C LYS A 6 -7.76 -18.37 11.87
N GLU A 7 -8.70 -19.25 12.19
CA GLU A 7 -9.79 -19.52 11.27
C GLU A 7 -10.67 -18.32 11.11
N ARG A 8 -10.89 -17.57 12.18
CA ARG A 8 -11.65 -16.36 12.07
C ARG A 8 -10.95 -15.33 11.20
N GLY A 9 -9.62 -15.23 11.31
CA GLY A 9 -8.86 -14.34 10.44
C GLY A 9 -9.04 -14.72 8.98
N ALA A 10 -9.11 -16.01 8.69
CA ALA A 10 -9.31 -16.45 7.32
C ALA A 10 -10.71 -16.12 6.80
N LEU A 11 -11.64 -15.78 7.69
CA LEU A 11 -12.99 -15.42 7.29
C LEU A 11 -13.19 -13.91 7.17
N ILE A 12 -12.17 -13.11 7.42
CA ILE A 12 -12.28 -11.68 7.26
C ILE A 12 -12.52 -11.39 5.79
N PRO A 13 -13.58 -10.64 5.46
CA PRO A 13 -13.86 -10.34 4.07
C PRO A 13 -12.69 -9.65 3.40
N SER A 14 -12.42 -10.04 2.17
CA SER A 14 -11.31 -9.45 1.44
C SER A 14 -11.47 -7.95 1.25
N GLN A 15 -12.71 -7.47 1.20
CA GLN A 15 -12.96 -6.04 1.10
C GLN A 15 -12.49 -5.29 2.34
N MET A 16 -12.68 -5.90 3.52
CA MET A 16 -12.22 -5.30 4.75
C MET A 16 -10.69 -5.24 4.78
N LEU A 17 -10.05 -6.32 4.38
CA LEU A 17 -8.59 -6.35 4.32
C LEU A 17 -8.07 -5.30 3.34
N LYS A 18 -8.70 -5.17 2.18
CA LYS A 18 -8.31 -4.15 1.21
C LYS A 18 -8.47 -2.76 1.78
N GLY A 19 -9.52 -2.53 2.55
CA GLY A 19 -9.73 -1.24 3.20
C GLY A 19 -8.63 -0.90 4.21
N VAL A 20 -8.20 -1.89 4.98
CA VAL A 20 -7.12 -1.71 5.95
C VAL A 20 -5.81 -1.41 5.23
N LEU A 21 -5.51 -2.15 4.16
CA LEU A 21 -4.30 -1.91 3.38
C LEU A 21 -4.33 -0.52 2.74
N GLN A 22 -5.46 -0.15 2.17
CA GLN A 22 -5.60 1.16 1.55
C GLN A 22 -5.38 2.27 2.56
N GLY A 23 -5.98 2.16 3.74
CA GLY A 23 -5.79 3.14 4.80
C GLY A 23 -4.34 3.22 5.25
N SER A 24 -3.68 2.07 5.35
CA SER A 24 -2.27 2.03 5.77
C SER A 24 -1.36 2.68 4.72
N VAL A 25 -1.61 2.42 3.44
CA VAL A 25 -0.84 3.04 2.36
C VAL A 25 -1.01 4.56 2.40
N LEU A 26 -2.25 5.02 2.55
CA LEU A 26 -2.50 6.46 2.61
C LEU A 26 -1.82 7.10 3.82
N ALA A 27 -1.80 6.41 4.96
CA ALA A 27 -1.13 6.91 6.15
C ALA A 27 0.38 7.04 5.92
N ILE A 28 0.98 6.07 5.24
CA ILE A 28 2.40 6.13 4.92
C ILE A 28 2.69 7.32 4.02
N LEU A 29 1.89 7.50 2.99
CA LEU A 29 2.08 8.60 2.06
C LEU A 29 1.79 9.96 2.69
N GLY A 30 0.99 9.98 3.76
CA GLY A 30 0.76 11.20 4.51
C GLY A 30 1.98 11.69 5.26
N GLN A 31 2.95 10.81 5.48
CA GLN A 31 4.17 11.17 6.19
C GLN A 31 5.23 11.72 5.24
N ARG A 32 5.31 11.16 4.03
CA ARG A 32 6.31 11.59 3.07
C ARG A 32 6.05 10.97 1.70
N GLU A 33 6.64 11.58 0.70
CA GLU A 33 6.64 11.02 -0.65
C GLU A 33 7.41 9.71 -0.64
N THR A 34 6.86 8.68 -1.27
CA THR A 34 7.40 7.33 -1.15
C THR A 34 7.17 6.55 -2.44
N TYR A 35 8.07 5.65 -2.78
CA TYR A 35 7.88 4.78 -3.94
C TYR A 35 7.45 3.38 -3.48
N GLY A 36 6.95 2.60 -4.46
CA GLY A 36 6.28 1.33 -4.14
C GLY A 36 7.06 0.37 -3.27
N TYR A 37 8.35 0.18 -3.56
CA TYR A 37 9.15 -0.73 -2.76
C TYR A 37 9.21 -0.29 -1.28
N GLU A 38 9.40 1.01 -1.05
CA GLU A 38 9.43 1.51 0.32
C GLU A 38 8.08 1.39 1.00
N ILE A 39 7.00 1.54 0.26
CA ILE A 39 5.66 1.34 0.83
C ILE A 39 5.52 -0.09 1.32
N VAL A 40 5.95 -1.07 0.52
CA VAL A 40 5.89 -2.47 0.91
C VAL A 40 6.72 -2.71 2.16
N GLN A 41 7.92 -2.15 2.22
CA GLN A 41 8.78 -2.32 3.39
C GLN A 41 8.15 -1.71 4.64
N ALA A 42 7.53 -0.55 4.51
CA ALA A 42 6.86 0.09 5.64
C ALA A 42 5.68 -0.75 6.12
N LEU A 43 4.93 -1.35 5.19
CA LEU A 43 3.81 -2.21 5.56
C LEU A 43 4.30 -3.45 6.31
N HIS A 44 5.43 -4.02 5.90
CA HIS A 44 6.01 -5.14 6.63
C HIS A 44 6.33 -4.72 8.07
N GLY A 45 6.82 -3.51 8.26
CA GLY A 45 7.10 -2.99 9.58
C GLY A 45 5.86 -2.80 10.44
N TYR A 46 4.69 -2.65 9.81
CA TYR A 46 3.43 -2.53 10.52
C TYR A 46 2.74 -3.89 10.72
N GLY A 47 3.39 -4.97 10.37
CA GLY A 47 2.82 -6.29 10.58
C GLY A 47 2.17 -6.94 9.36
N PHE A 48 2.27 -6.32 8.19
CA PHE A 48 1.70 -6.90 6.97
C PHE A 48 2.77 -7.68 6.22
N GLY A 49 3.37 -8.66 6.88
CA GLY A 49 4.52 -9.36 6.33
C GLY A 49 4.25 -10.19 5.09
N SER A 50 2.99 -10.48 4.78
CA SER A 50 2.66 -11.25 3.58
C SER A 50 2.31 -10.37 2.38
N VAL A 51 2.29 -9.06 2.55
CA VAL A 51 1.96 -8.15 1.47
C VAL A 51 3.13 -8.05 0.51
N SER A 52 2.85 -8.13 -0.78
CA SER A 52 3.88 -8.07 -1.81
C SER A 52 3.64 -6.89 -2.73
N GLU A 53 4.64 -6.59 -3.56
CA GLU A 53 4.50 -5.55 -4.57
C GLU A 53 3.37 -5.88 -5.54
N GLY A 54 3.15 -7.16 -5.83
CA GLY A 54 2.05 -7.57 -6.69
C GLY A 54 0.68 -7.19 -6.16
N THR A 55 0.56 -7.01 -4.85
CA THR A 55 -0.68 -6.55 -4.23
C THR A 55 -0.74 -5.03 -4.19
N ILE A 56 0.37 -4.39 -3.92
CA ILE A 56 0.41 -2.95 -3.68
C ILE A 56 0.34 -2.12 -4.97
N TYR A 57 1.03 -2.54 -6.03
CA TYR A 57 1.02 -1.74 -7.25
C TYR A 57 -0.38 -1.55 -7.86
N PRO A 58 -1.23 -2.59 -7.95
CA PRO A 58 -2.58 -2.36 -8.45
C PRO A 58 -3.39 -1.43 -7.55
N LEU A 59 -3.16 -1.48 -6.24
CA LEU A 59 -3.82 -0.60 -5.31
C LEU A 59 -3.40 0.85 -5.53
N LEU A 60 -2.11 1.09 -5.72
CA LEU A 60 -1.60 2.42 -5.99
C LEU A 60 -2.16 3.00 -7.30
N LEU A 61 -2.25 2.16 -8.33
CA LEU A 61 -2.83 2.59 -9.60
C LEU A 61 -4.29 3.01 -9.43
N ARG A 62 -5.03 2.26 -8.64
CA ARG A 62 -6.43 2.60 -8.40
C ARG A 62 -6.54 3.90 -7.61
N LEU A 63 -5.74 4.08 -6.59
CA LEU A 63 -5.75 5.30 -5.80
C LEU A 63 -5.38 6.52 -6.65
N GLU A 64 -4.45 6.34 -7.58
CA GLU A 64 -4.08 7.40 -8.49
C GLU A 64 -5.23 7.75 -9.42
N LYS A 65 -5.89 6.74 -9.98
CA LYS A 65 -7.05 6.95 -10.84
C LYS A 65 -8.19 7.65 -10.12
N GLU A 66 -8.38 7.32 -8.85
CA GLU A 66 -9.45 7.91 -8.06
C GLU A 66 -9.09 9.30 -7.51
N GLY A 67 -7.86 9.73 -7.72
CA GLY A 67 -7.45 11.06 -7.32
C GLY A 67 -6.97 11.20 -5.89
N TRP A 68 -6.80 10.09 -5.17
CA TRP A 68 -6.32 10.16 -3.78
C TRP A 68 -4.81 10.37 -3.68
N VAL A 69 -4.08 9.90 -4.69
CA VAL A 69 -2.63 10.06 -4.73
C VAL A 69 -2.24 10.60 -6.10
N SER A 70 -1.11 11.28 -6.15
CA SER A 70 -0.49 11.66 -7.40
C SER A 70 0.87 11.02 -7.47
N ALA A 71 1.39 10.88 -8.68
CA ALA A 71 2.65 10.17 -8.89
C ALA A 71 3.55 10.96 -9.81
N ARG A 72 4.84 10.82 -9.60
CA ARG A 72 5.84 11.39 -10.51
C ARG A 72 7.03 10.46 -10.59
N PHE A 73 7.70 10.49 -11.73
CA PHE A 73 8.91 9.69 -11.90
C PHE A 73 10.12 10.52 -11.51
N MET A 74 11.07 9.87 -10.87
CA MET A 74 12.33 10.51 -10.53
C MET A 74 13.47 9.61 -10.99
N ASP A 75 14.52 10.22 -11.52
CA ASP A 75 15.68 9.48 -11.94
C ASP A 75 16.42 8.94 -10.72
N SER A 76 17.03 7.79 -10.91
CA SER A 76 17.85 7.20 -9.87
C SER A 76 19.27 7.05 -10.43
N ASP A 77 20.27 7.30 -9.58
CA ASP A 77 21.65 7.28 -10.03
C ASP A 77 22.12 5.92 -10.51
N LEU A 78 21.56 4.87 -9.96
CA LEU A 78 22.06 3.53 -10.19
C LEU A 78 21.03 2.57 -10.79
N GLY A 79 19.96 3.08 -11.35
CA GLY A 79 18.96 2.19 -11.87
C GLY A 79 17.87 2.91 -12.65
N PRO A 80 16.78 2.21 -12.96
CA PRO A 80 15.68 2.80 -13.72
C PRO A 80 14.99 3.89 -12.90
N ARG A 81 14.25 4.73 -13.60
CA ARG A 81 13.46 5.76 -12.94
C ARG A 81 12.49 5.13 -11.97
N ARG A 82 12.25 5.80 -10.85
CA ARG A 82 11.31 5.35 -9.86
C ARG A 82 10.07 6.21 -9.85
N LYS A 83 8.94 5.57 -9.63
CA LYS A 83 7.66 6.28 -9.55
C LYS A 83 7.35 6.53 -8.08
N TYR A 84 7.28 7.81 -7.72
CA TYR A 84 7.00 8.23 -6.35
C TYR A 84 5.56 8.69 -6.23
N TYR A 85 4.96 8.44 -5.08
CA TYR A 85 3.57 8.75 -4.81
C TYR A 85 3.45 9.70 -3.63
N THR A 86 2.50 10.62 -3.70
CA THR A 86 2.17 11.52 -2.59
C THR A 86 0.67 11.62 -2.48
N LEU A 87 0.18 12.02 -1.32
CA LEU A 87 -1.24 12.30 -1.18
C LEU A 87 -1.59 13.57 -1.96
N THR A 88 -2.81 13.60 -2.49
CA THR A 88 -3.36 14.81 -3.07
C THR A 88 -4.04 15.62 -1.97
N ASP A 89 -4.59 16.77 -2.35
CA ASP A 89 -5.29 17.64 -1.38
C ASP A 89 -6.73 17.22 -1.14
N GLN A 90 -7.16 16.11 -1.69
CA GLN A 90 -8.53 15.66 -1.48
C GLN A 90 -8.80 15.20 -0.07
#